data_2eaaf132615a8f8a5ab935d676afc9df
#
_entry.id   2eaaf132615a8f8a5ab935d676afc9df
#
_cell.length_a   1.000
_cell.length_b   1.000
_cell.length_c   1.000
_cell.angle_alpha   90.00
_cell.angle_beta   90.00
_cell.angle_gamma   90.00
#
_symmetry.space_group_name_H-M   'P 1'
#
loop_
_entity.id
_entity.type
_entity.pdbx_description
1 polymer ?
#
loop_
_entity_poly.entity_id
_entity_poly.type
_entity_poly.pdbx_seq_one_letter_code
_entity_poly.pdbx_strand_id
1 'polypeptide(L)'
;LCEGVGAEFRVVHPPTTLQNRGLGWNDKLLEAIDENTAVVTIPELHWIDGTRFDLKEVGVRARAVGSRFIIDGTQSVGALPFNISESQPDAVVCAAYKWLMGPYSIGVAYFGPAYDGGTPIEETWITRVGSENFSQLVQYNETYRPGAIRYDMGERSNFILLPMLEAGISQVNTWGPKAIQEYCRTIGSEYIEQLQNLGCIIEAETHRATHLFGVRLPAGFDIDSMSTSLARQNISVSVRENVIRVSPHVYNNADDFAALVTAVRSVISST
;
A
#
# COMPACT_ATOMS: atom_id res chain seq x y z
N LEU A 1 -17.65 2.66 13.52
CA LEU A 1 -17.94 3.96 12.92
C LEU A 1 -19.15 3.87 11.99
N CYS A 2 -19.18 2.91 11.05
CA CYS A 2 -20.30 2.74 10.11
C CYS A 2 -21.65 2.55 10.84
N GLU A 3 -21.72 1.67 11.82
CA GLU A 3 -22.93 1.45 12.62
C GLU A 3 -23.44 2.73 13.29
N GLY A 4 -22.52 3.58 13.79
CA GLY A 4 -22.88 4.84 14.46
C GLY A 4 -23.51 5.90 13.53
N VAL A 5 -23.37 5.75 12.21
CA VAL A 5 -23.97 6.64 11.20
C VAL A 5 -24.99 5.93 10.31
N GLY A 6 -25.37 4.70 10.65
CA GLY A 6 -26.33 3.90 9.87
C GLY A 6 -25.80 3.41 8.52
N ALA A 7 -24.47 3.33 8.35
CA ALA A 7 -23.83 2.83 7.14
C ALA A 7 -23.43 1.36 7.30
N GLU A 8 -23.50 0.61 6.22
CA GLU A 8 -23.00 -0.77 6.14
C GLU A 8 -21.52 -0.79 5.75
N PHE A 9 -20.71 -1.63 6.41
CA PHE A 9 -19.35 -1.92 6.02
C PHE A 9 -19.31 -3.18 5.16
N ARG A 10 -19.06 -3.01 3.86
CA ARG A 10 -19.00 -4.10 2.89
C ARG A 10 -17.55 -4.46 2.59
N VAL A 11 -17.17 -5.72 2.84
CA VAL A 11 -15.86 -6.26 2.50
C VAL A 11 -15.95 -7.04 1.18
N VAL A 12 -15.13 -6.68 0.21
CA VAL A 12 -15.03 -7.40 -1.06
C VAL A 12 -13.93 -8.45 -0.96
N HIS A 13 -14.32 -9.69 -0.74
CA HIS A 13 -13.39 -10.81 -0.62
C HIS A 13 -12.83 -11.26 -1.97
N PRO A 14 -11.56 -11.74 -2.00
CA PRO A 14 -10.97 -12.28 -3.23
C PRO A 14 -11.77 -13.47 -3.78
N PRO A 15 -11.63 -13.79 -5.07
CA PRO A 15 -12.16 -15.03 -5.62
C PRO A 15 -11.47 -16.25 -5.01
N THR A 16 -12.15 -17.39 -5.01
CA THR A 16 -11.59 -18.67 -4.54
C THR A 16 -10.58 -19.26 -5.53
N THR A 17 -10.71 -18.93 -6.81
CA THR A 17 -9.72 -19.32 -7.83
C THR A 17 -8.39 -18.60 -7.58
N LEU A 18 -7.29 -19.32 -7.77
CA LEU A 18 -5.95 -18.77 -7.64
C LEU A 18 -5.40 -18.26 -8.98
N GLN A 19 -5.93 -18.73 -10.12
CA GLN A 19 -5.53 -18.22 -11.43
C GLN A 19 -6.25 -16.92 -11.75
N ASN A 20 -5.51 -15.92 -12.24
CA ASN A 20 -6.00 -14.57 -12.53
C ASN A 20 -6.79 -13.98 -11.35
N ARG A 21 -6.36 -14.30 -10.12
CA ARG A 21 -7.06 -13.91 -8.90
C ARG A 21 -7.14 -12.39 -8.77
N GLY A 22 -6.07 -11.69 -9.12
CA GLY A 22 -6.02 -10.24 -9.08
C GLY A 22 -7.05 -9.60 -10.02
N LEU A 23 -7.17 -10.08 -11.26
CA LEU A 23 -8.19 -9.62 -12.20
C LEU A 23 -9.60 -9.87 -11.63
N GLY A 24 -9.90 -11.11 -11.25
CA GLY A 24 -11.22 -11.45 -10.72
C GLY A 24 -11.56 -10.73 -9.41
N TRP A 25 -10.56 -10.32 -8.62
CA TRP A 25 -10.82 -9.50 -7.43
C TRP A 25 -11.12 -8.05 -7.81
N ASN A 26 -10.41 -7.50 -8.78
CA ASN A 26 -10.69 -6.19 -9.33
C ASN A 26 -12.10 -6.10 -9.91
N ASP A 27 -12.53 -7.10 -10.69
CA ASP A 27 -13.88 -7.19 -11.24
C ASP A 27 -14.96 -7.19 -10.14
N LYS A 28 -14.79 -8.05 -9.13
CA LYS A 28 -15.69 -8.08 -7.95
C LYS A 28 -15.75 -6.73 -7.21
N LEU A 29 -14.61 -6.03 -7.12
CA LEU A 29 -14.56 -4.72 -6.50
C LEU A 29 -15.39 -3.71 -7.31
N LEU A 30 -15.23 -3.69 -8.64
CA LEU A 30 -15.98 -2.80 -9.53
C LEU A 30 -17.49 -3.10 -9.50
N GLU A 31 -17.88 -4.38 -9.45
CA GLU A 31 -19.29 -4.81 -9.31
C GLU A 31 -19.90 -4.38 -7.97
N ALA A 32 -19.10 -4.36 -6.90
CA ALA A 32 -19.56 -3.98 -5.56
C ALA A 32 -19.79 -2.46 -5.38
N ILE A 33 -19.28 -1.65 -6.31
CA ILE A 33 -19.44 -0.18 -6.26
C ILE A 33 -20.72 0.20 -6.99
N ASP A 34 -21.73 0.64 -6.25
CA ASP A 34 -23.06 1.02 -6.73
C ASP A 34 -23.46 2.41 -6.21
N GLU A 35 -24.68 2.86 -6.57
CA GLU A 35 -25.23 4.17 -6.18
C GLU A 35 -25.48 4.32 -4.68
N ASN A 36 -25.43 3.24 -3.91
CA ASN A 36 -25.52 3.26 -2.44
C ASN A 36 -24.13 3.29 -1.78
N THR A 37 -23.07 3.24 -2.57
CA THR A 37 -21.70 3.27 -2.06
C THR A 37 -21.29 4.70 -1.73
N ALA A 38 -21.18 5.03 -0.45
CA ALA A 38 -20.76 6.36 -0.02
C ALA A 38 -19.23 6.55 -0.12
N VAL A 39 -18.46 5.52 0.22
CA VAL A 39 -16.99 5.55 0.26
C VAL A 39 -16.42 4.23 -0.23
N VAL A 40 -15.43 4.32 -1.12
CA VAL A 40 -14.55 3.21 -1.51
C VAL A 40 -13.19 3.44 -0.89
N THR A 41 -12.72 2.49 -0.07
CA THR A 41 -11.37 2.54 0.51
C THR A 41 -10.62 1.27 0.17
N ILE A 42 -9.53 1.40 -0.58
CA ILE A 42 -8.70 0.26 -1.00
C ILE A 42 -7.21 0.62 -0.99
N PRO A 43 -6.32 -0.36 -0.82
CA PRO A 43 -4.91 -0.17 -1.14
C PRO A 43 -4.68 -0.29 -2.65
N GLU A 44 -3.56 0.26 -3.16
CA GLU A 44 -3.10 -0.10 -4.51
C GLU A 44 -2.56 -1.54 -4.54
N LEU A 45 -1.85 -1.94 -3.47
CA LEU A 45 -1.31 -3.28 -3.31
C LEU A 45 -1.86 -3.90 -2.03
N HIS A 46 -2.45 -5.08 -2.15
CA HIS A 46 -2.95 -5.83 -1.01
C HIS A 46 -1.79 -6.30 -0.13
N TRP A 47 -1.86 -5.99 1.16
CA TRP A 47 -0.73 -6.17 2.09
C TRP A 47 -0.36 -7.63 2.39
N ILE A 48 -1.26 -8.59 2.14
CA ILE A 48 -1.00 -10.02 2.35
C ILE A 48 -0.15 -10.59 1.21
N ASP A 49 -0.57 -10.39 -0.03
CA ASP A 49 -0.07 -11.11 -1.20
C ASP A 49 0.37 -10.21 -2.37
N GLY A 50 0.36 -8.89 -2.17
CA GLY A 50 0.79 -7.94 -3.20
C GLY A 50 -0.12 -7.86 -4.42
N THR A 51 -1.36 -8.40 -4.36
CA THR A 51 -2.34 -8.21 -5.43
C THR A 51 -2.54 -6.73 -5.70
N ARG A 52 -2.39 -6.33 -6.96
CA ARG A 52 -2.53 -4.96 -7.42
C ARG A 52 -3.91 -4.72 -8.03
N PHE A 53 -4.56 -3.65 -7.57
CA PHE A 53 -5.85 -3.20 -8.10
C PHE A 53 -5.65 -2.11 -9.15
N ASP A 54 -6.55 -2.05 -10.13
CA ASP A 54 -6.61 -0.95 -11.10
C ASP A 54 -7.29 0.28 -10.47
N LEU A 55 -6.47 1.13 -9.87
CA LEU A 55 -6.96 2.35 -9.21
C LEU A 55 -7.64 3.32 -10.18
N LYS A 56 -7.26 3.29 -11.47
CA LYS A 56 -7.87 4.16 -12.48
C LYS A 56 -9.32 3.74 -12.74
N GLU A 57 -9.55 2.46 -12.98
CA GLU A 57 -10.91 1.92 -13.20
C GLU A 57 -11.78 2.11 -11.96
N VAL A 58 -11.23 1.81 -10.77
CA VAL A 58 -11.94 2.02 -9.50
C VAL A 58 -12.29 3.50 -9.30
N GLY A 59 -11.36 4.41 -9.57
CA GLY A 59 -11.62 5.85 -9.48
C GLY A 59 -12.69 6.33 -10.46
N VAL A 60 -12.70 5.81 -11.70
CA VAL A 60 -13.76 6.10 -12.68
C VAL A 60 -15.11 5.61 -12.16
N ARG A 61 -15.18 4.38 -11.66
CA ARG A 61 -16.42 3.79 -11.16
C ARG A 61 -16.94 4.52 -9.92
N ALA A 62 -16.07 4.83 -8.96
CA ALA A 62 -16.44 5.58 -7.76
C ALA A 62 -17.04 6.95 -8.09
N ARG A 63 -16.41 7.71 -8.98
CA ARG A 63 -16.94 9.02 -9.44
C ARG A 63 -18.27 8.87 -10.17
N ALA A 64 -18.45 7.84 -10.97
CA ALA A 64 -19.69 7.62 -11.73
C ALA A 64 -20.90 7.44 -10.83
N VAL A 65 -20.71 6.92 -9.60
CA VAL A 65 -21.79 6.73 -8.60
C VAL A 65 -21.78 7.80 -7.50
N GLY A 66 -20.88 8.79 -7.57
CA GLY A 66 -20.77 9.85 -6.56
C GLY A 66 -20.12 9.43 -5.26
N SER A 67 -19.43 8.29 -5.24
CA SER A 67 -18.71 7.75 -4.08
C SER A 67 -17.39 8.48 -3.86
N ARG A 68 -16.98 8.66 -2.60
CA ARG A 68 -15.62 9.08 -2.24
C ARG A 68 -14.64 7.94 -2.46
N PHE A 69 -13.49 8.27 -3.03
CA PHE A 69 -12.43 7.31 -3.30
C PHE A 69 -11.17 7.60 -2.47
N ILE A 70 -10.83 6.71 -1.56
CA ILE A 70 -9.69 6.83 -0.64
C ILE A 70 -8.72 5.68 -0.91
N ILE A 71 -7.44 6.01 -1.06
CA ILE A 71 -6.39 5.04 -1.33
C ILE A 71 -5.45 4.91 -0.12
N ASP A 72 -5.23 3.68 0.34
CA ASP A 72 -4.11 3.36 1.22
C ASP A 72 -2.85 3.11 0.37
N GLY A 73 -1.96 4.10 0.33
CA GLY A 73 -0.69 4.05 -0.40
C GLY A 73 0.46 3.37 0.36
N THR A 74 0.20 2.82 1.55
CA THR A 74 1.26 2.31 2.45
C THR A 74 2.12 1.21 1.82
N GLN A 75 1.60 0.42 0.89
CA GLN A 75 2.37 -0.65 0.23
C GLN A 75 2.89 -0.25 -1.17
N SER A 76 2.56 0.93 -1.68
CA SER A 76 2.93 1.36 -3.02
C SER A 76 3.74 2.66 -3.07
N VAL A 77 3.30 3.70 -2.36
CA VAL A 77 3.93 5.03 -2.41
C VAL A 77 5.37 4.97 -1.89
N GLY A 78 6.30 5.40 -2.74
CA GLY A 78 7.74 5.34 -2.51
C GLY A 78 8.44 4.24 -3.31
N ALA A 79 7.81 3.09 -3.58
CA ALA A 79 8.40 2.02 -4.36
C ALA A 79 7.73 1.79 -5.72
N LEU A 80 6.45 2.13 -5.87
CA LEU A 80 5.70 2.04 -7.12
C LEU A 80 5.38 3.46 -7.62
N PRO A 81 5.50 3.76 -8.93
CA PRO A 81 5.04 5.03 -9.47
C PRO A 81 3.58 5.26 -9.18
N PHE A 82 3.26 6.41 -8.60
CA PHE A 82 1.91 6.77 -8.21
C PHE A 82 1.53 8.11 -8.86
N ASN A 83 0.40 8.14 -9.57
CA ASN A 83 -0.08 9.33 -10.26
C ASN A 83 -1.51 9.67 -9.84
N ILE A 84 -1.66 10.71 -9.03
CA ILE A 84 -2.96 11.21 -8.56
C ILE A 84 -3.87 11.60 -9.73
N SER A 85 -3.31 12.16 -10.81
CA SER A 85 -4.10 12.61 -11.97
C SER A 85 -4.76 11.46 -12.73
N GLU A 86 -4.25 10.24 -12.64
CA GLU A 86 -4.82 9.07 -13.32
C GLU A 86 -5.96 8.44 -12.52
N SER A 87 -5.74 8.17 -11.24
CA SER A 87 -6.75 7.55 -10.37
C SER A 87 -7.75 8.54 -9.79
N GLN A 88 -7.35 9.82 -9.66
CA GLN A 88 -8.15 10.93 -9.13
C GLN A 88 -8.84 10.61 -7.80
N PRO A 89 -8.09 10.18 -6.77
CA PRO A 89 -8.67 9.89 -5.47
C PRO A 89 -9.09 11.18 -4.75
N ASP A 90 -10.08 11.08 -3.87
CA ASP A 90 -10.42 12.16 -2.94
C ASP A 90 -9.38 12.30 -1.82
N ALA A 91 -8.79 11.16 -1.38
CA ALA A 91 -7.67 11.18 -0.45
C ALA A 91 -6.72 10.00 -0.69
N VAL A 92 -5.44 10.20 -0.35
CA VAL A 92 -4.42 9.14 -0.26
C VAL A 92 -3.77 9.23 1.11
N VAL A 93 -3.66 8.11 1.81
CA VAL A 93 -2.94 8.03 3.08
C VAL A 93 -1.79 7.03 2.98
N CYS A 94 -0.66 7.35 3.57
CA CYS A 94 0.51 6.50 3.51
C CYS A 94 1.30 6.56 4.83
N ALA A 95 1.49 5.41 5.46
CA ALA A 95 2.42 5.30 6.58
C ALA A 95 3.87 5.43 6.09
N ALA A 96 4.68 6.22 6.79
CA ALA A 96 6.02 6.53 6.32
C ALA A 96 7.06 5.43 6.53
N TYR A 97 6.85 4.52 7.49
CA TYR A 97 7.85 3.56 7.97
C TYR A 97 8.14 2.37 7.02
N LYS A 98 7.52 2.33 5.83
CA LYS A 98 7.76 1.31 4.82
C LYS A 98 8.56 1.89 3.66
N TRP A 99 7.94 2.04 2.52
CA TRP A 99 8.59 2.38 1.26
C TRP A 99 9.01 3.86 1.15
N LEU A 100 8.49 4.72 2.03
CA LEU A 100 8.99 6.10 2.19
C LEU A 100 10.24 6.19 3.07
N MET A 101 10.71 5.06 3.64
CA MET A 101 11.91 4.97 4.48
C MET A 101 11.93 5.93 5.67
N GLY A 102 10.75 6.36 6.11
CA GLY A 102 10.56 7.23 7.26
C GLY A 102 10.46 6.45 8.57
N PRO A 103 10.40 7.15 9.70
CA PRO A 103 10.22 6.53 11.02
C PRO A 103 8.77 6.08 11.26
N TYR A 104 8.56 5.28 12.31
CA TYR A 104 7.23 5.00 12.84
C TYR A 104 6.55 6.26 13.38
N SER A 105 5.25 6.21 13.57
CA SER A 105 4.40 7.26 14.14
C SER A 105 4.31 8.55 13.31
N ILE A 106 4.67 8.49 12.03
CA ILE A 106 4.47 9.57 11.07
C ILE A 106 3.98 9.00 9.74
N GLY A 107 3.22 9.79 9.00
CA GLY A 107 2.73 9.46 7.68
C GLY A 107 2.53 10.70 6.83
N VAL A 108 2.18 10.49 5.59
CA VAL A 108 1.79 11.55 4.66
C VAL A 108 0.38 11.30 4.15
N ALA A 109 -0.35 12.38 3.90
CA ALA A 109 -1.66 12.29 3.30
C ALA A 109 -1.83 13.35 2.21
N TYR A 110 -2.55 12.98 1.17
CA TYR A 110 -3.11 13.90 0.18
C TYR A 110 -4.61 14.00 0.41
N PHE A 111 -5.11 15.21 0.37
CA PHE A 111 -6.54 15.50 0.37
C PHE A 111 -6.89 16.32 -0.88
N GLY A 112 -7.78 15.79 -1.68
CA GLY A 112 -8.27 16.43 -2.88
C GLY A 112 -9.30 17.53 -2.59
N PRO A 113 -9.76 18.26 -3.65
CA PRO A 113 -10.67 19.42 -3.50
C PRO A 113 -11.96 19.12 -2.75
N ALA A 114 -12.41 17.85 -2.74
CA ALA A 114 -13.59 17.43 -2.00
C ALA A 114 -13.47 17.64 -0.47
N TYR A 115 -12.24 17.77 0.02
CA TYR A 115 -11.93 17.97 1.44
C TYR A 115 -11.53 19.41 1.80
N ASP A 116 -11.45 20.36 0.83
CA ASP A 116 -11.00 21.74 1.09
C ASP A 116 -11.85 22.48 2.12
N GLY A 117 -13.14 22.14 2.21
CA GLY A 117 -14.10 22.71 3.18
C GLY A 117 -14.43 21.78 4.34
N GLY A 118 -13.78 20.62 4.44
CA GLY A 118 -14.12 19.60 5.45
C GLY A 118 -13.75 19.99 6.87
N THR A 119 -14.41 19.36 7.83
CA THR A 119 -14.11 19.47 9.26
C THR A 119 -13.11 18.39 9.65
N PRO A 120 -11.95 18.73 10.25
CA PRO A 120 -11.00 17.74 10.75
C PRO A 120 -11.58 16.92 11.91
N ILE A 121 -11.08 15.70 12.08
CA ILE A 121 -11.45 14.84 13.22
C ILE A 121 -10.86 15.43 14.51
N GLU A 122 -9.66 16.01 14.44
CA GLU A 122 -8.96 16.56 15.59
C GLU A 122 -9.15 18.07 15.65
N GLU A 123 -9.84 18.53 16.69
CA GLU A 123 -10.11 19.94 16.97
C GLU A 123 -8.91 20.58 17.68
N THR A 124 -7.91 21.00 16.91
CA THR A 124 -6.70 21.62 17.47
C THR A 124 -6.58 23.09 17.11
N TRP A 125 -5.96 23.89 18.01
CA TRP A 125 -5.74 25.31 17.80
C TRP A 125 -4.74 25.59 16.65
N ILE A 126 -3.77 24.71 16.43
CA ILE A 126 -2.69 24.91 15.47
C ILE A 126 -3.15 24.85 14.00
N THR A 127 -4.32 24.28 13.76
CA THR A 127 -4.93 24.23 12.41
C THR A 127 -5.86 25.39 12.12
N ARG A 128 -5.97 26.37 13.04
CA ARG A 128 -6.79 27.56 12.87
C ARG A 128 -6.01 28.69 12.18
N VAL A 129 -6.73 29.56 11.46
CA VAL A 129 -6.14 30.74 10.82
C VAL A 129 -5.54 31.67 11.88
N GLY A 130 -4.30 32.12 11.65
CA GLY A 130 -3.58 33.02 12.56
C GLY A 130 -2.85 32.32 13.71
N SER A 131 -2.90 30.97 13.78
CA SER A 131 -2.24 30.20 14.83
C SER A 131 -0.71 30.35 14.89
N GLU A 132 -0.09 30.82 13.81
CA GLU A 132 1.34 31.16 13.76
C GLU A 132 1.70 32.44 14.52
N ASN A 133 0.71 33.27 14.83
CA ASN A 133 0.92 34.51 15.61
C ASN A 133 0.65 34.29 17.09
N PHE A 134 1.67 33.84 17.82
CA PHE A 134 1.59 33.52 19.25
C PHE A 134 1.12 34.71 20.11
N SER A 135 1.37 35.95 19.70
CA SER A 135 0.95 37.13 20.48
C SER A 135 -0.58 37.35 20.44
N GLN A 136 -1.27 36.73 19.50
CA GLN A 136 -2.71 36.87 19.32
C GLN A 136 -3.49 35.60 19.64
N LEU A 137 -2.86 34.58 20.18
CA LEU A 137 -3.53 33.29 20.49
C LEU A 137 -4.69 33.40 21.47
N VAL A 138 -4.75 34.49 22.27
CA VAL A 138 -5.89 34.79 23.15
C VAL A 138 -7.16 35.23 22.40
N GLN A 139 -7.02 35.56 21.10
CA GLN A 139 -8.11 35.89 20.21
C GLN A 139 -8.43 34.64 19.37
N TYR A 140 -9.29 33.78 19.91
CA TYR A 140 -9.63 32.53 19.23
C TYR A 140 -10.25 32.79 17.87
N ASN A 141 -9.73 32.09 16.84
CA ASN A 141 -10.29 32.07 15.50
C ASN A 141 -10.85 30.66 15.24
N GLU A 142 -12.13 30.58 14.94
CA GLU A 142 -12.80 29.30 14.68
C GLU A 142 -12.61 28.83 13.23
N THR A 143 -12.05 29.68 12.34
CA THR A 143 -11.84 29.35 10.94
C THR A 143 -10.65 28.43 10.78
N TYR A 144 -10.85 27.28 10.14
CA TYR A 144 -9.76 26.38 9.77
C TYR A 144 -8.86 26.96 8.69
N ARG A 145 -7.59 26.63 8.73
CA ARG A 145 -6.65 26.97 7.63
C ARG A 145 -7.11 26.29 6.32
N PRO A 146 -6.86 26.89 5.16
CA PRO A 146 -7.24 26.31 3.88
C PRO A 146 -6.38 25.09 3.52
N GLY A 147 -6.93 24.20 2.68
CA GLY A 147 -6.24 23.04 2.16
C GLY A 147 -5.98 21.94 3.20
N ALA A 148 -5.08 21.04 2.88
CA ALA A 148 -4.80 19.82 3.67
C ALA A 148 -4.29 20.05 5.09
N ILE A 149 -3.68 21.21 5.35
CA ILE A 149 -3.10 21.57 6.65
C ILE A 149 -4.11 21.53 7.80
N ARG A 150 -5.41 21.69 7.50
CA ARG A 150 -6.50 21.56 8.49
C ARG A 150 -6.64 20.15 9.06
N TYR A 151 -6.13 19.14 8.36
CA TYR A 151 -6.18 17.74 8.75
C TYR A 151 -4.90 17.26 9.43
N ASP A 152 -3.93 18.15 9.65
CA ASP A 152 -2.77 17.82 10.45
C ASP A 152 -3.19 17.51 11.89
N MET A 153 -2.53 16.55 12.49
CA MET A 153 -2.71 16.26 13.91
C MET A 153 -2.26 17.44 14.78
N GLY A 154 -2.79 17.52 15.99
CA GLY A 154 -2.32 18.46 16.99
C GLY A 154 -0.85 18.26 17.32
N GLU A 155 -0.17 19.35 17.69
CA GLU A 155 1.25 19.34 18.03
C GLU A 155 2.14 18.72 16.92
N ARG A 156 1.80 19.00 15.66
CA ARG A 156 2.45 18.48 14.45
C ARG A 156 3.94 18.79 14.30
N SER A 157 4.46 19.74 15.08
CA SER A 157 5.86 20.18 15.01
C SER A 157 6.81 19.15 15.64
N ASN A 158 6.95 18.00 14.98
CA ASN A 158 7.84 16.94 15.44
C ASN A 158 9.24 17.14 14.87
N PHE A 159 10.12 17.77 15.64
CA PHE A 159 11.50 18.11 15.26
C PHE A 159 12.42 16.88 15.06
N ILE A 160 12.02 15.70 15.50
CA ILE A 160 12.77 14.45 15.34
C ILE A 160 12.30 13.70 14.12
N LEU A 161 10.99 13.43 14.01
CA LEU A 161 10.47 12.57 12.98
C LEU A 161 10.39 13.25 11.60
N LEU A 162 10.11 14.56 11.55
CA LEU A 162 10.01 15.29 10.28
C LEU A 162 11.32 15.30 9.48
N PRO A 163 12.49 15.64 10.05
CA PRO A 163 13.76 15.57 9.33
C PRO A 163 14.12 14.14 8.89
N MET A 164 13.77 13.13 9.69
CA MET A 164 13.98 11.72 9.31
C MET A 164 13.10 11.33 8.11
N LEU A 165 11.83 11.75 8.11
CA LEU A 165 10.92 11.52 6.99
C LEU A 165 11.40 12.26 5.73
N GLU A 166 11.82 13.51 5.85
CA GLU A 166 12.37 14.31 4.74
C GLU A 166 13.58 13.62 4.11
N ALA A 167 14.50 13.12 4.93
CA ALA A 167 15.68 12.37 4.46
C ALA A 167 15.26 11.09 3.72
N GLY A 168 14.29 10.33 4.24
CA GLY A 168 13.76 9.13 3.60
C GLY A 168 13.11 9.42 2.25
N ILE A 169 12.22 10.41 2.19
CA ILE A 169 11.56 10.83 0.95
C ILE A 169 12.57 11.35 -0.08
N SER A 170 13.56 12.13 0.35
CA SER A 170 14.62 12.64 -0.51
C SER A 170 15.43 11.50 -1.13
N GLN A 171 15.76 10.47 -0.34
CA GLN A 171 16.45 9.29 -0.82
C GLN A 171 15.60 8.51 -1.85
N VAL A 172 14.33 8.29 -1.56
CA VAL A 172 13.38 7.61 -2.47
C VAL A 172 13.23 8.40 -3.78
N ASN A 173 13.11 9.72 -3.70
CA ASN A 173 13.03 10.59 -4.89
C ASN A 173 14.32 10.55 -5.71
N THR A 174 15.49 10.42 -5.06
CA THR A 174 16.79 10.29 -5.75
C THR A 174 16.89 8.98 -6.53
N TRP A 175 16.44 7.88 -5.97
CA TRP A 175 16.37 6.60 -6.68
C TRP A 175 15.28 6.61 -7.77
N GLY A 176 14.12 7.13 -7.45
CA GLY A 176 12.91 7.15 -8.26
C GLY A 176 12.13 5.83 -8.25
N PRO A 177 10.82 5.86 -7.94
CA PRO A 177 9.99 4.65 -7.85
C PRO A 177 10.00 3.81 -9.14
N LYS A 178 10.09 4.45 -10.32
CA LYS A 178 10.22 3.74 -11.60
C LYS A 178 11.50 2.92 -11.68
N ALA A 179 12.63 3.50 -11.25
CA ALA A 179 13.91 2.80 -11.27
C ALA A 179 13.94 1.66 -10.24
N ILE A 180 13.29 1.85 -9.07
CA ILE A 180 13.12 0.78 -8.08
C ILE A 180 12.37 -0.41 -8.69
N GLN A 181 11.24 -0.18 -9.38
CA GLN A 181 10.48 -1.24 -10.03
C GLN A 181 11.32 -1.96 -11.10
N GLU A 182 12.04 -1.20 -11.93
CA GLU A 182 12.87 -1.77 -12.98
C GLU A 182 14.02 -2.61 -12.42
N TYR A 183 14.68 -2.11 -11.37
CA TYR A 183 15.72 -2.86 -10.68
C TYR A 183 15.19 -4.17 -10.10
N CYS A 184 14.10 -4.13 -9.34
CA CYS A 184 13.47 -5.32 -8.77
C CYS A 184 13.02 -6.32 -9.85
N ARG A 185 12.53 -5.82 -11.00
CA ARG A 185 12.20 -6.66 -12.15
C ARG A 185 13.45 -7.34 -12.69
N THR A 186 14.52 -6.59 -12.91
CA THR A 186 15.78 -7.11 -13.50
C THR A 186 16.37 -8.22 -12.64
N ILE A 187 16.41 -8.06 -11.32
CA ILE A 187 17.01 -9.08 -10.44
C ILE A 187 16.07 -10.26 -10.15
N GLY A 188 14.74 -10.12 -10.39
CA GLY A 188 13.74 -11.10 -9.95
C GLY A 188 13.05 -11.90 -11.03
N SER A 189 12.94 -11.40 -12.29
CA SER A 189 12.06 -11.98 -13.32
C SER A 189 12.35 -13.43 -13.62
N GLU A 190 13.60 -13.79 -13.83
CA GLU A 190 14.03 -15.17 -14.11
C GLU A 190 13.67 -16.11 -12.96
N TYR A 191 13.85 -15.67 -11.73
CA TYR A 191 13.58 -16.47 -10.54
C TYR A 191 12.07 -16.63 -10.25
N ILE A 192 11.27 -15.64 -10.61
CA ILE A 192 9.80 -15.76 -10.57
C ILE A 192 9.35 -16.84 -11.54
N GLU A 193 9.89 -16.88 -12.75
CA GLU A 193 9.62 -17.95 -13.72
C GLU A 193 10.04 -19.33 -13.19
N GLN A 194 11.22 -19.41 -12.56
CA GLN A 194 11.67 -20.65 -11.93
C GLN A 194 10.73 -21.13 -10.81
N LEU A 195 10.22 -20.22 -9.97
CA LEU A 195 9.23 -20.55 -8.94
C LEU A 195 7.91 -21.05 -9.55
N GLN A 196 7.45 -20.42 -10.64
CA GLN A 196 6.27 -20.86 -11.37
C GLN A 196 6.47 -22.26 -11.98
N ASN A 197 7.64 -22.55 -12.53
CA ASN A 197 8.01 -23.88 -13.06
C ASN A 197 8.08 -24.96 -11.96
N LEU A 198 8.28 -24.58 -10.70
CA LEU A 198 8.15 -25.46 -9.54
C LEU A 198 6.69 -25.66 -9.08
N GLY A 199 5.71 -25.10 -9.80
CA GLY A 199 4.30 -25.20 -9.49
C GLY A 199 3.78 -24.13 -8.52
N CYS A 200 4.62 -23.16 -8.13
CA CYS A 200 4.16 -22.03 -7.32
C CYS A 200 3.24 -21.11 -8.12
N ILE A 201 2.22 -20.56 -7.46
CA ILE A 201 1.30 -19.61 -8.07
C ILE A 201 1.72 -18.20 -7.66
N ILE A 202 2.02 -17.38 -8.64
CA ILE A 202 2.38 -15.97 -8.52
C ILE A 202 1.47 -15.18 -9.47
N GLU A 203 0.92 -14.07 -9.00
CA GLU A 203 0.05 -13.21 -9.83
C GLU A 203 0.74 -12.72 -11.09
N ALA A 204 -0.06 -12.50 -12.14
CA ALA A 204 0.41 -11.90 -13.38
C ALA A 204 1.01 -10.51 -13.12
N GLU A 205 1.95 -10.09 -13.96
CA GLU A 205 2.66 -8.81 -13.79
C GLU A 205 1.73 -7.60 -13.83
N THR A 206 0.60 -7.69 -14.52
CA THR A 206 -0.45 -6.67 -14.55
C THR A 206 -1.14 -6.48 -13.20
N HIS A 207 -1.17 -7.52 -12.37
CA HIS A 207 -1.85 -7.54 -11.06
C HIS A 207 -0.88 -7.73 -9.89
N ARG A 208 0.39 -7.39 -10.04
CA ARG A 208 1.41 -7.33 -8.98
C ARG A 208 2.40 -6.21 -9.22
N ALA A 209 3.14 -5.86 -8.20
CA ALA A 209 4.34 -5.04 -8.30
C ALA A 209 5.60 -5.93 -8.31
N THR A 210 6.75 -5.34 -8.64
CA THR A 210 8.03 -6.06 -8.58
C THR A 210 8.69 -5.99 -7.21
N HIS A 211 8.35 -5.00 -6.39
CA HIS A 211 8.87 -4.81 -5.03
C HIS A 211 8.03 -5.52 -3.94
N LEU A 212 6.85 -6.05 -4.29
CA LEU A 212 5.97 -6.75 -3.35
C LEU A 212 5.07 -7.72 -4.10
N PHE A 213 5.19 -9.02 -3.83
CA PHE A 213 4.35 -10.04 -4.43
C PHE A 213 4.25 -11.28 -3.54
N GLY A 214 3.19 -12.06 -3.76
CA GLY A 214 2.94 -13.30 -3.07
C GLY A 214 3.37 -14.51 -3.87
N VAL A 215 3.97 -15.49 -3.19
CA VAL A 215 4.27 -16.81 -3.74
C VAL A 215 3.43 -17.83 -2.97
N ARG A 216 2.50 -18.49 -3.64
CA ARG A 216 1.71 -19.59 -3.09
C ARG A 216 2.34 -20.90 -3.49
N LEU A 217 2.55 -21.77 -2.50
CA LEU A 217 3.09 -23.10 -2.76
C LEU A 217 2.08 -23.96 -3.54
N PRO A 218 2.54 -25.01 -4.25
CA PRO A 218 1.65 -26.01 -4.82
C PRO A 218 0.78 -26.68 -3.75
N ALA A 219 -0.34 -27.26 -4.16
CA ALA A 219 -1.22 -27.97 -3.23
C ALA A 219 -0.49 -29.12 -2.54
N GLY A 220 -0.74 -29.27 -1.24
CA GLY A 220 -0.15 -30.35 -0.42
C GLY A 220 1.14 -29.96 0.31
N PHE A 221 1.70 -28.77 0.07
CA PHE A 221 2.88 -28.29 0.80
C PHE A 221 2.48 -27.45 2.01
N ASP A 222 3.17 -27.73 3.14
CA ASP A 222 2.96 -27.02 4.39
C ASP A 222 3.77 -25.71 4.42
N ILE A 223 3.07 -24.61 4.60
CA ILE A 223 3.66 -23.27 4.63
C ILE A 223 4.55 -23.02 5.85
N ASP A 224 4.25 -23.66 7.00
CA ASP A 224 5.01 -23.49 8.22
C ASP A 224 6.35 -24.21 8.14
N SER A 225 6.36 -25.41 7.55
CA SER A 225 7.59 -26.16 7.23
C SER A 225 8.46 -25.37 6.26
N MET A 226 7.88 -24.77 5.23
CA MET A 226 8.59 -23.90 4.30
C MET A 226 9.18 -22.69 5.00
N SER A 227 8.38 -21.99 5.81
CA SER A 227 8.84 -20.81 6.58
C SER A 227 10.02 -21.16 7.49
N THR A 228 9.96 -22.31 8.17
CA THR A 228 11.05 -22.81 9.01
C THR A 228 12.32 -23.11 8.19
N SER A 229 12.16 -23.72 7.01
CA SER A 229 13.28 -24.00 6.10
C SER A 229 13.97 -22.72 5.61
N LEU A 230 13.19 -21.71 5.22
CA LEU A 230 13.71 -20.41 4.78
C LEU A 230 14.48 -19.71 5.92
N ALA A 231 13.91 -19.70 7.12
CA ALA A 231 14.56 -19.09 8.29
C ALA A 231 15.91 -19.74 8.63
N ARG A 232 16.01 -21.09 8.55
CA ARG A 232 17.27 -21.82 8.75
C ARG A 232 18.36 -21.48 7.73
N GLN A 233 17.96 -21.02 6.56
CA GLN A 233 18.86 -20.58 5.47
C GLN A 233 19.11 -19.08 5.48
N ASN A 234 18.72 -18.36 6.54
CA ASN A 234 18.80 -16.91 6.69
C ASN A 234 18.04 -16.14 5.59
N ILE A 235 16.97 -16.72 5.06
CA ILE A 235 16.10 -16.07 4.09
C ILE A 235 14.89 -15.47 4.85
N SER A 236 14.87 -14.14 4.96
CA SER A 236 13.83 -13.41 5.66
C SER A 236 12.68 -13.07 4.71
N VAL A 237 11.54 -13.68 4.93
CA VAL A 237 10.28 -13.42 4.23
C VAL A 237 9.15 -13.26 5.25
N SER A 238 8.02 -12.73 4.80
CA SER A 238 6.82 -12.71 5.62
C SER A 238 5.85 -13.78 5.14
N VAL A 239 5.45 -14.68 6.03
CA VAL A 239 4.32 -15.58 5.78
C VAL A 239 3.03 -14.91 6.24
N ARG A 240 2.01 -14.91 5.38
CA ARG A 240 0.67 -14.40 5.66
C ARG A 240 -0.34 -15.41 5.14
N GLU A 241 -1.15 -15.98 6.03
CA GLU A 241 -2.02 -17.10 5.69
C GLU A 241 -1.20 -18.24 5.02
N ASN A 242 -1.52 -18.58 3.78
CA ASN A 242 -0.82 -19.59 2.98
C ASN A 242 0.06 -18.98 1.87
N VAL A 243 0.58 -17.77 2.08
CA VAL A 243 1.37 -17.01 1.11
C VAL A 243 2.71 -16.62 1.69
N ILE A 244 3.77 -16.90 0.96
CA ILE A 244 5.08 -16.31 1.20
C ILE A 244 5.08 -14.95 0.51
N ARG A 245 5.17 -13.88 1.29
CA ARG A 245 5.28 -12.51 0.77
C ARG A 245 6.74 -12.13 0.59
N VAL A 246 7.13 -11.91 -0.66
CA VAL A 246 8.46 -11.50 -1.07
C VAL A 246 8.47 -9.99 -1.28
N SER A 247 9.42 -9.29 -0.68
CA SER A 247 9.48 -7.83 -0.64
C SER A 247 10.90 -7.33 -0.95
N PRO A 248 11.37 -7.45 -2.20
CA PRO A 248 12.70 -6.99 -2.59
C PRO A 248 12.75 -5.47 -2.74
N HIS A 249 13.96 -4.93 -2.56
CA HIS A 249 14.26 -3.53 -2.79
C HIS A 249 15.68 -3.36 -3.32
N VAL A 250 16.15 -2.15 -3.49
CA VAL A 250 17.48 -1.83 -4.07
C VAL A 250 18.68 -2.36 -3.26
N TYR A 251 18.47 -2.88 -2.04
CA TYR A 251 19.52 -3.55 -1.27
C TYR A 251 19.62 -5.05 -1.54
N ASN A 252 18.66 -5.65 -2.24
CA ASN A 252 18.71 -7.04 -2.68
C ASN A 252 19.45 -7.17 -4.01
N ASN A 253 19.88 -8.38 -4.32
CA ASN A 253 20.52 -8.74 -5.59
C ASN A 253 19.95 -10.06 -6.13
N ALA A 254 20.47 -10.52 -7.27
CA ALA A 254 20.02 -11.77 -7.90
C ALA A 254 20.31 -13.02 -7.04
N ASP A 255 21.39 -13.01 -6.23
CA ASP A 255 21.75 -14.14 -5.37
C ASP A 255 20.70 -14.36 -4.26
N ASP A 256 20.05 -13.31 -3.75
CA ASP A 256 18.95 -13.42 -2.79
C ASP A 256 17.78 -14.20 -3.39
N PHE A 257 17.44 -13.93 -4.64
CA PHE A 257 16.41 -14.65 -5.37
C PHE A 257 16.81 -16.10 -5.67
N ALA A 258 18.07 -16.32 -6.07
CA ALA A 258 18.59 -17.67 -6.30
C ALA A 258 18.52 -18.53 -5.02
N ALA A 259 18.87 -17.94 -3.87
CA ALA A 259 18.75 -18.59 -2.57
C ALA A 259 17.29 -18.96 -2.26
N LEU A 260 16.33 -18.03 -2.47
CA LEU A 260 14.90 -18.29 -2.29
C LEU A 260 14.43 -19.46 -3.16
N VAL A 261 14.74 -19.44 -4.47
CA VAL A 261 14.35 -20.52 -5.39
C VAL A 261 14.96 -21.86 -4.98
N THR A 262 16.23 -21.86 -4.58
CA THR A 262 16.93 -23.08 -4.12
C THR A 262 16.25 -23.66 -2.89
N ALA A 263 15.90 -22.84 -1.91
CA ALA A 263 15.22 -23.26 -0.71
C ALA A 263 13.81 -23.82 -1.01
N VAL A 264 13.04 -23.14 -1.85
CA VAL A 264 11.71 -23.61 -2.27
C VAL A 264 11.82 -24.94 -3.03
N ARG A 265 12.76 -25.04 -3.96
CA ARG A 265 13.02 -26.29 -4.71
C ARG A 265 13.36 -27.44 -3.81
N SER A 266 14.23 -27.24 -2.80
CA SER A 266 14.64 -28.30 -1.89
C SER A 266 13.47 -28.89 -1.12
N VAL A 267 12.53 -28.08 -0.69
CA VAL A 267 11.33 -28.54 0.03
C VAL A 267 10.37 -29.27 -0.93
N ILE A 268 10.11 -28.69 -2.13
CA ILE A 268 9.18 -29.31 -3.11
C ILE A 268 9.72 -30.66 -3.62
N SER A 269 11.04 -30.81 -3.80
CA SER A 269 11.64 -32.05 -4.31
C SER A 269 11.85 -33.14 -3.23
N SER A 270 11.67 -32.83 -1.96
CA SER A 270 11.84 -33.77 -0.84
C SER A 270 10.55 -34.48 -0.46
N THR A 271 9.44 -34.16 -1.12
CA THR A 271 8.10 -34.75 -0.96
C THR A 271 7.76 -35.61 -2.15
#